data_09e152d029f319999cad4c760d6d0a79
#
_entry.id   09e152d029f319999cad4c760d6d0a79
#
_cell.length_a   1.000
_cell.length_b   1.000
_cell.length_c   1.000
_cell.angle_alpha   90.00
_cell.angle_beta   90.00
_cell.angle_gamma   90.00
#
_symmetry.space_group_name_H-M   'P 1'
#
loop_
_entity.id
_entity.type
_entity.pdbx_description
1 polymer ?
#
loop_
_entity_poly.entity_id
_entity_poly.type
_entity_poly.pdbx_seq_one_letter_code
_entity_poly.pdbx_strand_id
1 'polypeptide(L)' 'MFIMLDWSDCSEVERADDKVSGAWVFRGTRVPVRALFENLESGATVDQFLEWFPGVTRQQIASVLEHAEASLAQV' A
#
# COMPACT_ATOMS: atom_id res chain seq x y z
N MET A 1 -15.72 -4.46 16.98
CA MET A 1 -15.36 -3.08 16.68
C MET A 1 -14.55 -3.00 15.40
N PHE A 2 -14.87 -2.05 14.55
CA PHE A 2 -14.12 -1.82 13.34
C PHE A 2 -12.91 -0.97 13.61
N ILE A 3 -11.78 -1.36 13.01
CA ILE A 3 -10.62 -0.49 12.96
C ILE A 3 -10.54 -0.02 11.52
N MET A 4 -10.80 1.26 11.31
CA MET A 4 -10.68 1.84 9.99
C MET A 4 -9.26 2.31 9.79
N LEU A 5 -8.61 1.70 8.81
CA LEU A 5 -7.27 2.11 8.43
C LEU A 5 -7.38 3.35 7.56
N ASP A 6 -6.90 4.47 8.09
CA ASP A 6 -6.96 5.75 7.38
C ASP A 6 -5.65 5.99 6.65
N TRP A 7 -5.70 5.86 5.33
CA TRP A 7 -4.51 6.03 4.51
C TRP A 7 -4.18 7.48 4.21
N SER A 8 -5.06 8.43 4.57
CA SER A 8 -4.79 9.84 4.29
C SER A 8 -3.57 10.37 5.02
N ASP A 9 -3.16 9.72 6.11
CA ASP A 9 -1.98 10.13 6.86
C ASP A 9 -0.69 9.50 6.33
N CYS A 10 -0.79 8.61 5.36
CA CYS A 10 0.40 7.97 4.79
C CYS A 10 0.85 8.75 3.56
N SER A 11 2.01 9.41 3.65
CA SER A 11 2.49 10.28 2.59
C SER A 11 2.89 9.56 1.31
N GLU A 12 3.10 8.25 1.38
CA GLU A 12 3.54 7.46 0.24
C GLU A 12 2.40 6.92 -0.62
N VAL A 13 1.15 7.25 -0.26
CA VAL A 13 -0.01 6.82 -1.02
C VAL A 13 -0.87 8.02 -1.39
N GLU A 14 -1.71 7.83 -2.41
CA GLU A 14 -2.63 8.88 -2.85
C GLU A 14 -3.90 8.26 -3.38
N ARG A 15 -4.98 9.04 -3.36
CA ARG A 15 -6.24 8.62 -3.98
C ARG A 15 -6.13 8.78 -5.49
N ALA A 16 -6.58 7.77 -6.20
CA ALA A 16 -6.50 7.78 -7.66
C ALA A 16 -7.92 7.85 -8.24
N ASP A 17 -8.61 8.94 -7.96
CA ASP A 17 -10.00 9.11 -8.38
C ASP A 17 -10.16 9.01 -9.89
N ASP A 18 -9.15 9.47 -10.63
CA ASP A 18 -9.17 9.47 -12.08
C ASP A 18 -8.37 8.33 -12.70
N LYS A 19 -7.75 7.50 -11.88
CA LYS A 19 -6.88 6.43 -12.37
C LYS A 19 -7.46 5.03 -12.12
N VAL A 20 -7.82 4.73 -10.87
CA VAL A 20 -8.23 3.40 -10.45
C VAL A 20 -9.48 3.48 -9.58
N SER A 21 -10.50 4.14 -10.08
CA SER A 21 -11.82 4.21 -9.41
C SER A 21 -11.75 4.64 -7.94
N GLY A 22 -10.89 5.61 -7.62
CA GLY A 22 -10.78 6.13 -6.26
C GLY A 22 -10.00 5.25 -5.31
N ALA A 23 -9.32 4.23 -5.79
CA ALA A 23 -8.52 3.36 -4.94
C ALA A 23 -7.27 4.08 -4.44
N TRP A 24 -6.77 3.66 -3.27
CA TRP A 24 -5.49 4.14 -2.80
C TRP A 24 -4.38 3.44 -3.59
N VAL A 25 -3.47 4.24 -4.14
CA VAL A 25 -2.34 3.74 -4.93
C VAL A 25 -1.04 4.26 -4.33
N PHE A 26 0.07 3.60 -4.66
CA PHE A 26 1.38 4.13 -4.30
C PHE A 26 1.60 5.43 -5.07
N ARG A 27 2.08 6.46 -4.36
CA ARG A 27 2.22 7.81 -4.93
C ARG A 27 3.05 7.78 -6.20
N GLY A 28 2.54 8.42 -7.23
CA GLY A 28 3.22 8.48 -8.52
C GLY A 28 3.04 7.25 -9.39
N THR A 29 2.22 6.31 -8.96
CA THR A 29 1.97 5.08 -9.73
C THR A 29 0.49 4.84 -9.90
N ARG A 30 0.15 3.80 -10.66
CA ARG A 30 -1.22 3.29 -10.75
C ARG A 30 -1.37 1.98 -10.00
N VAL A 31 -0.38 1.61 -9.19
CA VAL A 31 -0.38 0.34 -8.48
C VAL A 31 -1.17 0.49 -7.19
N PRO A 32 -2.30 -0.21 -7.04
CA PRO A 32 -3.07 -0.13 -5.81
C PRO A 32 -2.29 -0.67 -4.62
N VAL A 33 -2.43 0.01 -3.48
CA VAL A 33 -1.83 -0.49 -2.23
C VAL A 33 -2.33 -1.90 -1.93
N ARG A 34 -3.59 -2.16 -2.26
CA ARG A 34 -4.20 -3.47 -2.08
C ARG A 34 -3.42 -4.59 -2.78
N ALA A 35 -2.81 -4.29 -3.94
CA ALA A 35 -2.05 -5.29 -4.68
C ALA A 35 -0.87 -5.82 -3.87
N LEU A 36 -0.25 -4.96 -3.05
CA LEU A 36 0.83 -5.41 -2.19
C LEU A 36 0.35 -6.48 -1.22
N PHE A 37 -0.76 -6.21 -0.53
CA PHE A 37 -1.27 -7.15 0.46
C PHE A 37 -1.74 -8.45 -0.19
N GLU A 38 -2.38 -8.36 -1.33
CA GLU A 38 -2.83 -9.55 -2.06
C GLU A 38 -1.65 -10.44 -2.48
N ASN A 39 -0.57 -9.82 -2.95
CA ASN A 39 0.60 -10.58 -3.35
C ASN A 39 1.31 -11.21 -2.17
N LEU A 40 1.45 -10.46 -1.07
CA LEU A 40 2.07 -11.01 0.14
C LEU A 40 1.23 -12.17 0.70
N GLU A 41 -0.08 -12.03 0.66
CA GLU A 41 -0.99 -13.08 1.12
C GLU A 41 -0.82 -14.36 0.30
N SER A 42 -0.53 -14.21 -0.99
CA SER A 42 -0.31 -15.35 -1.88
C SER A 42 1.08 -15.96 -1.76
N GLY A 43 1.93 -15.43 -0.90
CA GLY A 43 3.26 -15.97 -0.66
C GLY A 43 4.40 -15.25 -1.36
N ALA A 44 4.12 -14.14 -2.07
CA ALA A 44 5.17 -13.38 -2.71
C ALA A 44 5.99 -12.62 -1.67
N THR A 45 7.26 -12.40 -1.98
CA THR A 45 8.12 -11.57 -1.15
C THR A 45 8.07 -10.12 -1.61
N VAL A 46 8.55 -9.22 -0.76
CA VAL A 46 8.67 -7.80 -1.13
C VAL A 46 9.57 -7.66 -2.37
N ASP A 47 10.66 -8.40 -2.41
CA ASP A 47 11.56 -8.34 -3.57
C ASP A 47 10.87 -8.74 -4.85
N GLN A 48 10.04 -9.78 -4.81
CA GLN A 48 9.27 -10.20 -5.97
C GLN A 48 8.27 -9.14 -6.39
N PHE A 49 7.59 -8.53 -5.42
CA PHE A 49 6.64 -7.47 -5.71
C PHE A 49 7.31 -6.29 -6.41
N LEU A 50 8.50 -5.88 -5.92
CA LEU A 50 9.24 -4.79 -6.53
C LEU A 50 9.67 -5.11 -7.95
N GLU A 51 9.97 -6.38 -8.21
CA GLU A 51 10.35 -6.83 -9.55
C GLU A 51 9.18 -6.74 -10.52
N TRP A 52 7.97 -7.09 -10.05
CA TRP A 52 6.76 -7.07 -10.88
C TRP A 52 6.17 -5.67 -11.04
N PHE A 53 6.43 -4.77 -10.10
CA PHE A 53 5.89 -3.41 -10.11
C PHE A 53 7.03 -2.40 -9.94
N PRO A 54 7.84 -2.20 -10.99
CA PRO A 54 9.06 -1.39 -10.87
C PRO A 54 8.82 0.09 -10.56
N GLY A 55 7.60 0.57 -10.71
CA GLY A 55 7.27 1.95 -10.33
C GLY A 55 7.16 2.18 -8.83
N VAL A 56 7.08 1.11 -8.06
CA VAL A 56 6.97 1.19 -6.60
C VAL A 56 8.36 1.02 -5.99
N THR A 57 8.67 1.82 -4.97
CA THR A 57 9.97 1.75 -4.29
C THR A 57 9.87 0.94 -3.00
N ARG A 58 11.01 0.42 -2.57
CA ARG A 58 11.08 -0.30 -1.29
C ARG A 58 10.66 0.60 -0.14
N GLN A 59 11.01 1.88 -0.19
CA GLN A 59 10.64 2.83 0.85
C GLN A 59 9.13 3.01 0.92
N GLN A 60 8.46 3.05 -0.23
CA GLN A 60 7.01 3.14 -0.26
C GLN A 60 6.37 1.93 0.40
N ILE A 61 6.88 0.75 0.12
CA ILE A 61 6.38 -0.47 0.73
C ILE A 61 6.59 -0.44 2.23
N ALA A 62 7.77 -0.03 2.68
CA ALA A 62 8.06 0.05 4.11
C ALA A 62 7.10 1.01 4.80
N SER A 63 6.86 2.18 4.21
CA SER A 63 5.94 3.16 4.78
C SER A 63 4.51 2.62 4.88
N VAL A 64 4.07 1.91 3.86
CA VAL A 64 2.73 1.33 3.86
C VAL A 64 2.60 0.27 4.95
N LEU A 65 3.59 -0.60 5.07
CA LEU A 65 3.55 -1.66 6.08
C LEU A 65 3.63 -1.07 7.50
N GLU A 66 4.45 -0.05 7.69
CA GLU A 66 4.53 0.63 8.98
C GLU A 66 3.21 1.31 9.34
N HIS A 67 2.57 1.92 8.35
CA HIS A 67 1.28 2.56 8.57
C HIS A 67 0.23 1.54 9.02
N ALA A 68 0.18 0.40 8.35
CA ALA A 68 -0.75 -0.67 8.71
C ALA A 68 -0.44 -1.21 10.10
N GLU A 69 0.83 -1.41 10.42
CA GLU A 69 1.25 -1.89 11.72
C GLU A 69 0.87 -0.90 12.83
N ALA A 70 1.09 0.38 12.59
CA ALA A 70 0.78 1.41 13.57
C ALA A 70 -0.71 1.45 13.90
N SER A 71 -1.58 1.21 12.91
CA SER A 71 -3.00 1.19 13.18
C SER A 71 -3.41 0.00 14.05
N LEU A 72 -2.71 -1.12 13.91
CA LEU A 72 -2.95 -2.29 14.76
C LEU A 72 -2.45 -2.07 16.19
N ALA A 73 -1.39 -1.30 16.34
CA ALA A 73 -0.79 -1.04 17.64
C ALA A 73 -1.68 -0.18 18.54
N GLN A 74 -2.72 0.42 18.00
CA GLN A 74 -3.65 1.26 18.75
C GLN A 74 -4.81 0.48 19.36
N VAL A 75 -4.83 -0.81 19.19
CA VAL A 75 -5.95 -1.65 19.65
C VAL A 75 -5.72 -2.26 21.03
#